data_3065c4d7f54311aab1255ba6a3e7a6ea
#
_entry.id   3065c4d7f54311aab1255ba6a3e7a6ea
#
_cell.length_a   1.000
_cell.length_b   1.000
_cell.length_c   1.000
_cell.angle_alpha   90.00
_cell.angle_beta   90.00
_cell.angle_gamma   90.00
#
_symmetry.space_group_name_H-M   'P 1'
#
loop_
_entity.id
_entity.type
_entity.pdbx_description
1 polymer ?
#
loop_
_entity_poly.entity_id
_entity_poly.type
_entity_poly.pdbx_seq_one_letter_code
_entity_poly.pdbx_strand_id
1 'polypeptide(L)' 'MKNKLREIRKSKKISGHELAKVLGYKSPATYYKKEKGNIPLTYEEMKIISEYLKTPANDIFFTI' A
#
# COMPACT_ATOMS: atom_id res chain seq x y z
N MET A 1 0.00 -9.65 11.47
CA MET A 1 -0.90 -10.06 10.39
C MET A 1 -0.43 -9.47 9.08
N LYS A 2 -0.33 -10.29 8.05
CA LYS A 2 0.12 -9.82 6.74
C LYS A 2 -1.07 -9.28 5.95
N ASN A 3 -0.87 -8.16 5.29
CA ASN A 3 -1.86 -7.68 4.34
C ASN A 3 -1.49 -8.15 2.93
N LYS A 4 -2.38 -7.92 1.99
CA LYS A 4 -2.17 -8.35 0.61
C LYS A 4 -1.69 -7.21 -0.30
N LEU A 5 -1.23 -6.12 0.30
CA LEU A 5 -0.85 -4.93 -0.46
C LEU A 5 0.18 -5.24 -1.54
N ARG A 6 1.25 -5.94 -1.17
CA ARG A 6 2.31 -6.25 -2.13
C ARG A 6 1.81 -7.11 -3.27
N GLU A 7 1.02 -8.13 -2.94
CA GLU A 7 0.49 -9.04 -3.97
C GLU A 7 -0.40 -8.31 -4.96
N ILE A 8 -1.31 -7.48 -4.44
CA ILE A 8 -2.24 -6.75 -5.29
C ILE A 8 -1.51 -5.73 -6.12
N ARG A 9 -0.58 -5.01 -5.50
CA ARG A 9 0.24 -4.03 -6.21
C ARG A 9 0.97 -4.67 -7.38
N LYS A 10 1.61 -5.81 -7.13
CA LYS A 10 2.35 -6.51 -8.18
C LYS A 10 1.44 -7.06 -9.26
N SER A 11 0.27 -7.55 -8.88
CA SER A 11 -0.68 -8.07 -9.86
C SER A 11 -1.15 -6.99 -10.82
N LYS A 12 -1.13 -5.75 -10.39
CA LYS A 12 -1.51 -4.61 -11.22
C LYS A 12 -0.30 -3.94 -11.87
N LYS A 13 0.89 -4.51 -11.70
CA LYS A 13 2.14 -4.01 -12.28
C LYS A 13 2.47 -2.59 -11.83
N ILE A 14 2.17 -2.30 -10.58
CA ILE A 14 2.45 -1.00 -9.97
C ILE A 14 3.66 -1.15 -9.05
N SER A 15 4.65 -0.27 -9.22
CA SER A 15 5.85 -0.32 -8.40
C SER A 15 5.62 0.34 -7.05
N GLY A 16 6.45 -0.04 -6.07
CA GLY A 16 6.43 0.65 -4.78
C GLY A 16 6.83 2.11 -4.90
N HIS A 17 7.72 2.43 -5.84
CA HIS A 17 8.08 3.82 -6.12
C HIS A 17 6.85 4.62 -6.54
N GLU A 18 6.01 4.04 -7.36
CA GLU A 18 4.81 4.70 -7.82
C GLU A 18 3.86 5.00 -6.66
N LEU A 19 3.64 4.02 -5.79
CA LEU A 19 2.79 4.24 -4.62
C LEU A 19 3.40 5.22 -3.64
N ALA A 20 4.72 5.23 -3.50
CA ALA A 20 5.38 6.22 -2.65
C ALA A 20 5.08 7.62 -3.14
N LYS A 21 5.11 7.84 -4.44
CA LYS A 21 4.77 9.15 -5.01
C LYS A 21 3.31 9.51 -4.80
N VAL A 22 2.43 8.54 -4.98
CA VAL A 22 0.99 8.76 -4.77
C VAL A 22 0.73 9.19 -3.33
N LEU A 23 1.46 8.62 -2.38
CA LEU A 23 1.30 8.95 -0.97
C LEU A 23 2.07 10.20 -0.55
N GLY A 24 2.86 10.77 -1.46
CA GLY A 24 3.59 12.00 -1.17
C GLY A 24 4.91 11.79 -0.44
N TYR A 25 5.45 10.59 -0.43
CA TYR A 25 6.72 10.33 0.23
C TYR A 25 7.88 10.79 -0.63
N LYS A 26 8.91 11.34 0.03
CA LYS A 26 10.12 11.74 -0.67
C LYS A 26 11.00 10.56 -1.05
N SER A 27 10.87 9.46 -0.33
CA SER A 27 11.69 8.27 -0.53
C SER A 27 10.83 7.03 -0.61
N PRO A 28 11.08 6.14 -1.56
CA PRO A 28 10.34 4.87 -1.63
C PRO A 28 10.65 3.96 -0.44
N ALA A 29 11.75 4.17 0.26
CA ALA A 29 12.09 3.34 1.40
C ALA A 29 11.02 3.39 2.49
N THR A 30 10.43 4.57 2.73
CA THR A 30 9.36 4.72 3.70
C THR A 30 8.14 3.88 3.30
N TYR A 31 7.79 3.91 2.03
CA TYR A 31 6.68 3.10 1.55
C TYR A 31 6.94 1.61 1.79
N TYR A 32 8.13 1.13 1.45
CA TYR A 32 8.44 -0.28 1.60
C TYR A 32 8.42 -0.73 3.05
N LYS A 33 8.83 0.13 3.98
CA LYS A 33 8.73 -0.18 5.40
C LYS A 33 7.27 -0.34 5.83
N LYS A 34 6.38 0.48 5.28
CA LYS A 34 4.96 0.38 5.58
C LYS A 34 4.34 -0.85 4.94
N GLU A 35 4.76 -1.19 3.73
CA GLU A 35 4.28 -2.39 3.06
C GLU A 35 4.67 -3.64 3.84
N LYS A 36 5.88 -3.66 4.40
CA LYS A 36 6.34 -4.80 5.19
C LYS A 36 5.73 -4.87 6.59
N GLY A 37 5.09 -3.79 7.02
CA GLY A 37 4.49 -3.75 8.35
C GLY A 37 5.38 -3.22 9.44
N ASN A 38 6.59 -2.72 9.11
CA ASN A 38 7.49 -2.14 10.09
C ASN A 38 6.99 -0.81 10.62
N ILE A 39 6.25 -0.07 9.79
CA ILE A 39 5.62 1.19 10.15
C ILE A 39 4.15 1.07 9.76
N PRO A 40 3.21 1.37 10.67
CA PRO A 40 1.79 1.25 10.33
C PRO A 40 1.35 2.29 9.31
N LEU A 41 0.41 1.90 8.46
CA LEU A 41 -0.25 2.82 7.55
C LEU A 41 -1.36 3.54 8.29
N THR A 42 -1.53 4.82 8.00
CA THR A 42 -2.67 5.55 8.53
C THR A 42 -3.93 5.17 7.75
N TYR A 43 -5.09 5.47 8.33
CA TYR A 43 -6.35 5.21 7.66
C TYR A 43 -6.43 5.95 6.31
N GLU A 44 -5.99 7.20 6.30
CA GLU A 44 -5.99 8.00 5.06
C GLU A 44 -5.10 7.38 3.99
N GLU A 45 -3.94 6.87 4.39
CA GLU A 45 -3.04 6.22 3.46
C GLU A 45 -3.66 4.96 2.88
N MET A 46 -4.32 4.17 3.72
CA MET A 46 -5.02 2.98 3.24
C MET A 46 -6.10 3.34 2.25
N LYS A 47 -6.82 4.43 2.50
CA LYS A 47 -7.88 4.88 1.61
C LYS A 47 -7.30 5.29 0.26
N ILE A 48 -6.22 6.06 0.27
CA ILE A 48 -5.58 6.50 -0.97
C ILE A 48 -5.10 5.29 -1.77
N ILE A 49 -4.48 4.34 -1.11
CA ILE A 49 -3.98 3.13 -1.76
C ILE A 49 -5.13 2.33 -2.38
N SER A 50 -6.21 2.15 -1.62
CA SER A 50 -7.34 1.37 -2.12
C SER A 50 -7.96 2.02 -3.35
N GLU A 51 -8.05 3.34 -3.35
CA GLU A 51 -8.60 4.07 -4.51
C GLU A 51 -7.66 3.98 -5.71
N TYR A 52 -6.36 4.11 -5.47
CA TYR A 52 -5.39 4.03 -6.56
C TYR A 52 -5.35 2.63 -7.18
N LEU A 53 -5.41 1.61 -6.34
CA LEU A 53 -5.40 0.22 -6.80
C LEU A 53 -6.77 -0.25 -7.26
N LYS A 54 -7.81 0.55 -7.08
CA LYS A 54 -9.20 0.22 -7.43
C LYS A 54 -9.62 -1.10 -6.80
N THR A 55 -9.21 -1.31 -5.57
CA THR A 55 -9.49 -2.52 -4.81
C THR A 55 -9.97 -2.10 -3.42
N PRO A 56 -11.06 -2.69 -2.93
CA PRO A 56 -11.57 -2.30 -1.60
C PRO A 56 -10.50 -2.50 -0.51
N ALA A 57 -10.45 -1.56 0.43
CA ALA A 57 -9.47 -1.61 1.51
C ALA A 57 -9.59 -2.91 2.31
N ASN A 58 -10.79 -3.43 2.47
CA ASN A 58 -10.99 -4.69 3.17
C ASN A 58 -10.24 -5.83 2.51
N ASP A 59 -10.18 -5.84 1.18
CA ASP A 59 -9.52 -6.90 0.44
C ASP A 59 -8.00 -6.78 0.51
N ILE A 60 -7.49 -5.59 0.80
CA ILE A 60 -6.06 -5.36 0.86
C ILE A 60 -5.54 -5.52 2.29
N PHE A 61 -6.19 -4.87 3.26
CA PHE A 61 -5.63 -4.68 4.59
C PHE A 61 -6.29 -5.50 5.68
N PHE A 62 -7.48 -5.99 5.47
CA PHE A 62 -8.25 -6.65 6.51
C PHE A 62 -8.60 -8.10 6.19
N THR A 63 -7.82 -8.72 5.32
CA THR A 63 -8.00 -10.15 5.02
C THR A 63 -7.32 -10.98 6.09
N ILE A 64 -7.90 -12.11 6.36
CA ILE A 64 -7.38 -13.07 7.33
C ILE A 64 -6.81 -14.28 6.59
#